data_4c7dba86ca6382bbb2fb9535eeae3f85
#
_entry.id   4c7dba86ca6382bbb2fb9535eeae3f85
#
_cell.length_a   1.000
_cell.length_b   1.000
_cell.length_c   1.000
_cell.angle_alpha   90.00
_cell.angle_beta   90.00
_cell.angle_gamma   90.00
#
_symmetry.space_group_name_H-M   'P 1'
#
loop_
_entity.id
_entity.type
_entity.pdbx_description
1 polymer ?
#
loop_
_entity_poly.entity_id
_entity_poly.type
_entity_poly.pdbx_seq_one_letter_code
_entity_poly.pdbx_strand_id
1 'polypeptide(L)'
;MKLHVGDTIPDMPVQTARGAADTLYGLIGGKNTLIWAVRYIGCPPCHLDTHRLAERWEKFKAANANVVVVMQSDPAVFREATEGEEIPFEILCDPEMKFYQLLEIPAAKDKEEVLGEAFGGLEKLQAKGAECKEMGYEHGKYEGDEMQLPAVFVVDGKGTVKYAHYARFIADLPPYDEMVEFMEDLNK
;
A
#
# COMPACT_ATOMS: atom_id res chain seq x y z
N MET A 1 -4.41 14.25 9.17
CA MET A 1 -5.81 13.90 9.55
C MET A 1 -5.92 12.38 9.55
N LYS A 2 -6.09 11.78 10.71
CA LYS A 2 -6.29 10.33 10.81
C LYS A 2 -7.68 9.95 10.30
N LEU A 3 -7.76 9.01 9.37
CA LEU A 3 -9.02 8.60 8.75
C LEU A 3 -9.75 7.53 9.56
N HIS A 4 -11.07 7.67 9.61
CA HIS A 4 -12.01 6.68 10.16
C HIS A 4 -13.08 6.35 9.12
N VAL A 5 -13.77 5.25 9.32
CA VAL A 5 -14.90 4.89 8.46
C VAL A 5 -15.96 5.99 8.51
N GLY A 6 -16.40 6.44 7.33
CA GLY A 6 -17.33 7.54 7.15
C GLY A 6 -16.68 8.90 6.84
N ASP A 7 -15.39 9.06 7.10
CA ASP A 7 -14.66 10.26 6.71
C ASP A 7 -14.53 10.34 5.18
N THR A 8 -14.24 11.53 4.69
CA THR A 8 -13.87 11.75 3.29
C THR A 8 -12.36 11.92 3.19
N ILE A 9 -11.70 11.07 2.38
CA ILE A 9 -10.26 11.23 2.14
C ILE A 9 -10.02 12.55 1.39
N PRO A 10 -9.06 13.40 1.85
CA PRO A 10 -8.78 14.64 1.14
C PRO A 10 -8.14 14.38 -0.21
N ASP A 11 -8.51 15.16 -1.22
CA ASP A 11 -7.79 15.15 -2.50
C ASP A 11 -6.42 15.82 -2.34
N MET A 12 -5.47 15.39 -3.13
CA MET A 12 -4.13 15.96 -3.14
C MET A 12 -3.46 15.76 -4.50
N PRO A 13 -2.54 16.65 -4.89
CA PRO A 13 -1.66 16.37 -6.02
C PRO A 13 -0.83 15.13 -5.78
N VAL A 14 -0.69 14.28 -6.79
CA VAL A 14 0.07 13.04 -6.71
C VAL A 14 1.03 12.92 -7.89
N GLN A 15 2.06 12.11 -7.69
CA GLN A 15 2.96 11.64 -8.73
C GLN A 15 2.83 10.12 -8.81
N THR A 16 2.70 9.58 -10.01
CA THR A 16 2.60 8.13 -10.22
C THR A 16 3.82 7.59 -10.94
N ALA A 17 4.05 6.29 -10.81
CA ALA A 17 5.18 5.63 -11.47
C ALA A 17 5.15 5.78 -13.00
N ARG A 18 3.96 5.92 -13.59
CA ARG A 18 3.75 6.00 -15.05
C ARG A 18 3.06 7.29 -15.52
N GLY A 19 2.85 8.25 -14.63
CA GLY A 19 2.23 9.53 -14.98
C GLY A 19 0.75 9.45 -15.34
N ALA A 20 0.00 8.50 -14.78
CA ALA A 20 -1.39 8.22 -15.17
C ALA A 20 -2.42 9.19 -14.61
N ALA A 21 -2.12 9.92 -13.54
CA ALA A 21 -3.00 10.90 -12.93
C ALA A 21 -2.21 11.95 -12.15
N ASP A 22 -2.83 13.10 -11.96
CA ASP A 22 -2.22 14.24 -11.27
C ASP A 22 -2.80 14.47 -9.86
N THR A 23 -3.90 13.81 -9.53
CA THR A 23 -4.55 13.90 -8.21
C THR A 23 -4.97 12.53 -7.68
N LEU A 24 -5.13 12.45 -6.35
CA LEU A 24 -5.60 11.23 -5.70
C LEU A 24 -6.99 10.81 -6.22
N TYR A 25 -7.90 11.77 -6.39
CA TYR A 25 -9.24 11.47 -6.94
C TYR A 25 -9.18 11.05 -8.40
N GLY A 26 -8.20 11.54 -9.15
CA GLY A 26 -7.90 11.04 -10.50
C GLY A 26 -7.52 9.57 -10.48
N LEU A 27 -6.74 9.13 -9.48
CA LEU A 27 -6.38 7.72 -9.29
C LEU A 27 -7.59 6.87 -8.86
N ILE A 28 -8.43 7.38 -7.95
CA ILE A 28 -9.66 6.69 -7.52
C ILE A 28 -10.61 6.49 -8.71
N GLY A 29 -10.70 7.48 -9.60
CA GLY A 29 -11.42 7.34 -10.86
C GLY A 29 -12.91 7.02 -10.73
N GLY A 30 -13.55 7.44 -9.62
CA GLY A 30 -14.97 7.19 -9.36
C GLY A 30 -15.31 5.75 -9.00
N LYS A 31 -14.32 4.91 -8.67
CA LYS A 31 -14.51 3.50 -8.30
C LYS A 31 -14.19 3.24 -6.84
N ASN A 32 -14.77 2.19 -6.29
CA ASN A 32 -14.29 1.65 -5.01
C ASN A 32 -12.81 1.31 -5.16
N THR A 33 -11.98 1.85 -4.28
CA THR A 33 -10.53 1.76 -4.41
C THR A 33 -9.88 1.27 -3.13
N LEU A 34 -9.06 0.22 -3.26
CA LEU A 34 -8.13 -0.21 -2.21
C LEU A 34 -6.87 0.64 -2.31
N ILE A 35 -6.51 1.32 -1.23
CA ILE A 35 -5.27 2.09 -1.09
C ILE A 35 -4.38 1.37 -0.10
N TRP A 36 -3.22 0.90 -0.56
CA TRP A 36 -2.29 0.10 0.23
C TRP A 36 -0.96 0.84 0.33
N ALA A 37 -0.71 1.48 1.47
CA ALA A 37 0.51 2.25 1.71
C ALA A 37 1.58 1.38 2.36
N VAL A 38 2.74 1.33 1.76
CA VAL A 38 3.93 0.59 2.19
C VAL A 38 5.11 1.53 2.37
N ARG A 39 6.32 1.02 2.58
CA ARG A 39 7.50 1.88 2.72
C ARG A 39 8.06 2.30 1.37
N TYR A 40 8.81 1.44 0.70
CA TYR A 40 9.46 1.70 -0.60
C TYR A 40 9.70 0.38 -1.33
N ILE A 41 9.95 0.44 -2.62
CA ILE A 41 10.02 -0.77 -3.45
C ILE A 41 11.21 -1.67 -3.12
N GLY A 42 12.33 -1.12 -2.67
CA GLY A 42 13.51 -1.88 -2.24
C GLY A 42 13.32 -2.67 -0.95
N CYS A 43 12.25 -2.42 -0.21
CA CYS A 43 11.86 -3.19 0.97
C CYS A 43 11.22 -4.52 0.52
N PRO A 44 11.81 -5.70 0.82
CA PRO A 44 11.27 -6.96 0.32
C PRO A 44 9.80 -7.23 0.68
N PRO A 45 9.33 -7.03 1.94
CA PRO A 45 7.92 -7.17 2.25
C PRO A 45 7.00 -6.24 1.46
N CYS A 46 7.45 -5.02 1.16
CA CYS A 46 6.69 -4.04 0.38
C CYS A 46 6.59 -4.45 -1.10
N HIS A 47 7.65 -4.99 -1.65
CA HIS A 47 7.68 -5.56 -2.99
C HIS A 47 6.75 -6.78 -3.07
N LEU A 48 6.80 -7.64 -2.06
CA LEU A 48 5.91 -8.80 -1.97
C LEU A 48 4.44 -8.38 -1.94
N ASP A 49 4.06 -7.38 -1.13
CA ASP A 49 2.68 -6.88 -1.08
C ASP A 49 2.20 -6.41 -2.45
N THR A 50 3.04 -5.65 -3.14
CA THR A 50 2.73 -5.16 -4.50
C THR A 50 2.49 -6.32 -5.46
N HIS A 51 3.35 -7.34 -5.43
CA HIS A 51 3.23 -8.53 -6.26
C HIS A 51 1.96 -9.34 -5.92
N ARG A 52 1.68 -9.58 -4.64
CA ARG A 52 0.51 -10.34 -4.19
C ARG A 52 -0.81 -9.66 -4.55
N LEU A 53 -0.84 -8.33 -4.50
CA LEU A 53 -2.00 -7.56 -4.99
C LEU A 53 -2.13 -7.66 -6.51
N ALA A 54 -1.02 -7.63 -7.25
CA ALA A 54 -1.01 -7.80 -8.71
C ALA A 54 -1.54 -9.17 -9.14
N GLU A 55 -1.22 -10.24 -8.42
CA GLU A 55 -1.76 -11.59 -8.65
C GLU A 55 -3.30 -11.63 -8.52
N ARG A 56 -3.88 -10.72 -7.76
CA ARG A 56 -5.33 -10.64 -7.49
C ARG A 56 -6.06 -9.59 -8.33
N TRP A 57 -5.36 -8.97 -9.25
CA TRP A 57 -5.92 -7.86 -10.04
C TRP A 57 -7.23 -8.23 -10.75
N GLU A 58 -7.29 -9.41 -11.37
CA GLU A 58 -8.50 -9.85 -12.07
C GLU A 58 -9.71 -9.97 -11.12
N LYS A 59 -9.48 -10.38 -9.88
CA LYS A 59 -10.52 -10.43 -8.84
C LYS A 59 -11.00 -9.04 -8.44
N PHE A 60 -10.08 -8.08 -8.28
CA PHE A 60 -10.44 -6.69 -8.01
C PHE A 60 -11.23 -6.08 -9.17
N LYS A 61 -10.81 -6.30 -10.40
CA LYS A 61 -11.55 -5.85 -11.57
C LYS A 61 -12.97 -6.46 -11.64
N ALA A 62 -13.10 -7.74 -11.37
CA ALA A 62 -14.40 -8.41 -11.33
C ALA A 62 -15.33 -7.83 -10.26
N ALA A 63 -14.78 -7.33 -9.15
CA ALA A 63 -15.53 -6.60 -8.13
C ALA A 63 -15.75 -5.11 -8.47
N ASN A 64 -15.44 -4.67 -9.69
CA ASN A 64 -15.48 -3.28 -10.13
C ASN A 64 -14.67 -2.35 -9.22
N ALA A 65 -13.58 -2.87 -8.68
CA ALA A 65 -12.70 -2.18 -7.76
C ALA A 65 -11.39 -1.77 -8.42
N ASN A 66 -10.77 -0.73 -7.87
CA ASN A 66 -9.44 -0.26 -8.24
C ASN A 66 -8.45 -0.53 -7.10
N VAL A 67 -7.16 -0.56 -7.43
CA VAL A 67 -6.06 -0.70 -6.46
C VAL A 67 -5.05 0.41 -6.70
N VAL A 68 -4.63 1.06 -5.64
CA VAL A 68 -3.52 2.03 -5.63
C VAL A 68 -2.54 1.61 -4.53
N VAL A 69 -1.30 1.36 -4.88
CA VAL A 69 -0.23 1.17 -3.90
C VAL A 69 0.51 2.49 -3.73
N VAL A 70 0.75 2.88 -2.49
CA VAL A 70 1.47 4.11 -2.14
C VAL A 70 2.82 3.75 -1.55
N MET A 71 3.88 4.39 -2.02
CA MET A 71 5.22 4.16 -1.49
C MET A 71 6.09 5.41 -1.57
N GLN A 72 7.14 5.42 -0.75
CA GLN A 72 8.12 6.53 -0.69
C GLN A 72 9.10 6.54 -1.86
N SER A 73 8.92 5.66 -2.83
CA SER A 73 9.85 5.50 -3.95
C SER A 73 9.72 6.62 -4.98
N ASP A 74 10.86 7.00 -5.53
CA ASP A 74 10.91 7.78 -6.76
C ASP A 74 10.36 6.95 -7.93
N PRO A 75 9.60 7.54 -8.87
CA PRO A 75 9.06 6.81 -10.02
C PRO A 75 10.10 6.04 -10.84
N ALA A 76 11.28 6.62 -11.04
CA ALA A 76 12.34 5.96 -11.80
C ALA A 76 12.91 4.75 -11.06
N VAL A 77 13.08 4.85 -9.74
CA VAL A 77 13.54 3.73 -8.89
C VAL A 77 12.52 2.60 -8.91
N PHE A 78 11.23 2.93 -8.80
CA PHE A 78 10.18 1.92 -8.90
C PHE A 78 10.20 1.20 -10.25
N ARG A 79 10.27 1.93 -11.35
CA ARG A 79 10.29 1.33 -12.70
C ARG A 79 11.51 0.42 -12.91
N GLU A 80 12.67 0.83 -12.44
CA GLU A 80 13.91 0.02 -12.52
C GLU A 80 13.78 -1.26 -11.68
N ALA A 81 13.33 -1.15 -10.44
CA ALA A 81 13.18 -2.28 -9.51
C ALA A 81 12.15 -3.30 -9.97
N THR A 82 11.18 -2.91 -10.77
CA THR A 82 10.08 -3.75 -11.25
C THR A 82 10.16 -4.05 -12.74
N GLU A 83 11.33 -3.85 -13.35
CA GLU A 83 11.54 -4.16 -14.75
C GLU A 83 11.23 -5.63 -15.03
N GLY A 84 10.39 -5.89 -16.03
CA GLY A 84 9.93 -7.24 -16.37
C GLY A 84 8.79 -7.79 -15.52
N GLU A 85 8.37 -7.07 -14.48
CA GLU A 85 7.19 -7.44 -13.69
C GLU A 85 5.93 -6.78 -14.26
N GLU A 86 4.83 -7.51 -14.25
CA GLU A 86 3.52 -6.97 -14.62
C GLU A 86 2.79 -6.47 -13.36
N ILE A 87 2.73 -5.15 -13.22
CA ILE A 87 1.99 -4.48 -12.14
C ILE A 87 0.88 -3.66 -12.81
N PRO A 88 -0.36 -4.17 -12.79
CA PRO A 88 -1.44 -3.65 -13.66
C PRO A 88 -2.22 -2.48 -13.07
N PHE A 89 -1.91 -2.05 -11.87
CA PHE A 89 -2.56 -0.91 -11.19
C PHE A 89 -1.57 0.23 -10.96
N GLU A 90 -2.08 1.35 -10.49
CA GLU A 90 -1.28 2.55 -10.29
C GLU A 90 -0.49 2.54 -8.99
N ILE A 91 0.73 3.09 -9.07
CA ILE A 91 1.59 3.32 -7.93
C ILE A 91 1.69 4.82 -7.69
N LEU A 92 1.23 5.26 -6.53
CA LEU A 92 1.46 6.61 -6.05
C LEU A 92 2.86 6.68 -5.45
N CYS A 93 3.74 7.42 -6.10
CA CYS A 93 5.11 7.65 -5.65
C CYS A 93 5.16 8.93 -4.81
N ASP A 94 5.53 8.79 -3.53
CA ASP A 94 5.50 9.89 -2.57
C ASP A 94 6.84 10.05 -1.83
N PRO A 95 7.92 10.39 -2.55
CA PRO A 95 9.23 10.57 -1.93
C PRO A 95 9.29 11.74 -0.93
N GLU A 96 8.36 12.68 -1.03
CA GLU A 96 8.24 13.80 -0.10
C GLU A 96 7.37 13.53 1.11
N MET A 97 6.83 12.32 1.26
CA MET A 97 6.01 11.88 2.39
C MET A 97 4.71 12.67 2.60
N LYS A 98 4.19 13.33 1.58
CA LYS A 98 2.98 14.19 1.66
C LYS A 98 1.73 13.40 2.00
N PHE A 99 1.56 12.22 1.38
CA PHE A 99 0.42 11.34 1.65
C PHE A 99 0.45 10.81 3.09
N TYR A 100 1.63 10.35 3.54
CA TYR A 100 1.80 9.82 4.90
C TYR A 100 1.55 10.88 5.96
N GLN A 101 2.05 12.10 5.74
CA GLN A 101 1.84 13.23 6.66
C GLN A 101 0.38 13.68 6.67
N LEU A 102 -0.24 13.80 5.50
CA LEU A 102 -1.64 14.23 5.37
C LEU A 102 -2.59 13.30 6.12
N LEU A 103 -2.37 11.99 6.01
CA LEU A 103 -3.22 10.98 6.64
C LEU A 103 -2.72 10.52 8.02
N GLU A 104 -1.66 11.17 8.55
CA GLU A 104 -1.08 10.85 9.85
C GLU A 104 -0.73 9.37 9.99
N ILE A 105 -0.18 8.77 8.90
CA ILE A 105 0.30 7.40 8.96
C ILE A 105 1.60 7.39 9.78
N PRO A 106 1.63 6.70 10.94
CA PRO A 106 2.74 6.83 11.87
C PRO A 106 4.02 6.17 11.37
N ALA A 107 5.15 6.68 11.83
CA ALA A 107 6.41 5.96 11.83
C ALA A 107 6.63 5.31 13.19
N ALA A 108 7.30 4.17 13.21
CA ALA A 108 7.74 3.52 14.44
C ALA A 108 8.86 4.34 15.09
N LYS A 109 8.95 4.27 16.41
CA LYS A 109 10.02 4.97 17.15
C LYS A 109 11.39 4.29 17.03
N ASP A 110 11.40 2.97 16.77
CA ASP A 110 12.60 2.15 16.68
C ASP A 110 12.37 0.86 15.88
N LYS A 111 13.42 0.09 15.66
CA LYS A 111 13.36 -1.17 14.92
C LYS A 111 12.50 -2.25 15.60
N GLU A 112 12.49 -2.29 16.93
CA GLU A 112 11.70 -3.26 17.69
C GLU A 112 10.20 -3.04 17.43
N GLU A 113 9.79 -1.78 17.38
CA GLU A 113 8.41 -1.43 17.03
C GLU A 113 8.08 -1.75 15.56
N VAL A 114 9.01 -1.49 14.63
CA VAL A 114 8.83 -1.88 13.21
C VAL A 114 8.61 -3.38 13.08
N LEU A 115 9.38 -4.18 13.81
CA LEU A 115 9.28 -5.65 13.78
C LEU A 115 8.03 -6.17 14.50
N GLY A 116 7.42 -5.37 15.37
CA GLY A 116 6.22 -5.72 16.11
C GLY A 116 6.45 -6.69 17.25
N GLU A 117 7.61 -6.65 17.90
CA GLU A 117 7.95 -7.56 19.00
C GLU A 117 6.90 -7.53 20.12
N ALA A 118 6.46 -6.33 20.53
CA ALA A 118 5.44 -6.15 21.57
C ALA A 118 4.06 -6.72 21.19
N PHE A 119 3.80 -6.99 19.91
CA PHE A 119 2.53 -7.46 19.39
C PHE A 119 2.58 -8.90 18.86
N GLY A 120 3.68 -9.63 19.12
CA GLY A 120 3.88 -10.95 18.55
C GLY A 120 4.11 -10.94 17.03
N GLY A 121 4.58 -9.83 16.48
CA GLY A 121 4.72 -9.61 15.03
C GLY A 121 5.87 -10.37 14.36
N LEU A 122 6.85 -10.85 15.14
CA LEU A 122 8.03 -11.53 14.59
C LEU A 122 7.67 -12.77 13.77
N GLU A 123 6.71 -13.56 14.21
CA GLU A 123 6.25 -14.76 13.49
C GLU A 123 5.66 -14.41 12.12
N LYS A 124 4.79 -13.39 12.06
CA LYS A 124 4.23 -12.88 10.79
C LYS A 124 5.32 -12.35 9.87
N LEU A 125 6.28 -11.62 10.42
CA LEU A 125 7.38 -11.07 9.64
C LEU A 125 8.30 -12.16 9.12
N GLN A 126 8.60 -13.19 9.91
CA GLN A 126 9.38 -14.35 9.49
C GLN A 126 8.70 -15.12 8.36
N ALA A 127 7.39 -15.35 8.46
CA ALA A 127 6.61 -16.00 7.40
C ALA A 127 6.66 -15.18 6.10
N LYS A 128 6.49 -13.87 6.21
CA LYS A 128 6.57 -12.96 5.05
C LYS A 128 7.98 -12.90 4.46
N GLY A 129 9.01 -12.91 5.31
CA GLY A 129 10.41 -12.98 4.89
C GLY A 129 10.75 -14.28 4.14
N ALA A 130 10.17 -15.40 4.55
CA ALA A 130 10.31 -16.68 3.85
C ALA A 130 9.71 -16.62 2.45
N GLU A 131 8.52 -16.02 2.28
CA GLU A 131 7.91 -15.79 0.97
C GLU A 131 8.78 -14.87 0.08
N CYS A 132 9.33 -13.78 0.64
CA CYS A 132 10.24 -12.90 -0.07
C CYS A 132 11.47 -13.65 -0.60
N LYS A 133 12.03 -14.53 0.22
CA LYS A 133 13.18 -15.35 -0.15
C LYS A 133 12.84 -16.33 -1.29
N GLU A 134 11.67 -16.97 -1.23
CA GLU A 134 11.19 -17.85 -2.30
C GLU A 134 11.01 -17.10 -3.62
N MET A 135 10.55 -15.85 -3.56
CA MET A 135 10.40 -14.97 -4.73
C MET A 135 11.72 -14.40 -5.24
N GLY A 136 12.83 -14.61 -4.52
CA GLY A 136 14.11 -14.02 -4.86
C GLY A 136 14.23 -12.53 -4.58
N TYR A 137 13.35 -11.97 -3.75
CA TYR A 137 13.39 -10.56 -3.37
C TYR A 137 14.47 -10.31 -2.33
N GLU A 138 15.45 -9.52 -2.71
CA GLU A 138 16.50 -9.02 -1.82
C GLU A 138 16.26 -7.53 -1.54
N HIS A 139 16.88 -7.03 -0.47
CA HIS A 139 16.79 -5.61 -0.14
C HIS A 139 17.48 -4.77 -1.23
N GLY A 140 16.70 -3.86 -1.83
CA GLY A 140 17.18 -2.95 -2.84
C GLY A 140 17.60 -1.60 -2.24
N LYS A 141 17.40 -0.53 -3.03
CA LYS A 141 17.72 0.83 -2.61
C LYS A 141 16.87 1.26 -1.42
N TYR A 142 17.51 1.86 -0.43
CA TYR A 142 16.83 2.53 0.68
C TYR A 142 16.28 3.88 0.24
N GLU A 143 15.01 4.15 0.55
CA GLU A 143 14.35 5.41 0.21
C GLU A 143 13.47 5.88 1.37
N GLY A 144 13.49 7.19 1.65
CA GLY A 144 12.65 7.80 2.66
C GLY A 144 12.93 7.32 4.09
N ASP A 145 11.86 7.18 4.86
CA ASP A 145 11.92 6.78 6.26
C ASP A 145 11.75 5.26 6.43
N GLU A 146 12.79 4.59 6.91
CA GLU A 146 12.74 3.15 7.18
C GLU A 146 11.84 2.77 8.36
N MET A 147 11.51 3.73 9.22
CA MET A 147 10.60 3.53 10.34
C MET A 147 9.14 3.70 9.94
N GLN A 148 8.85 4.11 8.71
CA GLN A 148 7.48 4.30 8.23
C GLN A 148 6.68 3.00 8.33
N LEU A 149 5.53 3.06 8.99
CA LEU A 149 4.59 1.96 9.08
C LEU A 149 3.58 1.99 7.92
N PRO A 150 3.05 0.83 7.53
CA PRO A 150 2.03 0.76 6.50
C PRO A 150 0.63 1.17 6.99
N ALA A 151 -0.26 1.39 6.03
CA ALA A 151 -1.68 1.56 6.28
C ALA A 151 -2.48 1.06 5.09
N VAL A 152 -3.73 0.65 5.35
CA VAL A 152 -4.65 0.19 4.32
C VAL A 152 -5.97 0.93 4.45
N PHE A 153 -6.46 1.46 3.35
CA PHE A 153 -7.75 2.12 3.28
C PHE A 153 -8.58 1.55 2.14
N VAL A 154 -9.88 1.54 2.31
CA VAL A 154 -10.83 1.39 1.21
C VAL A 154 -11.70 2.61 1.17
N VAL A 155 -11.81 3.21 0.01
CA VAL A 155 -12.69 4.36 -0.24
C VAL A 155 -13.68 4.02 -1.36
N ASP A 156 -14.88 4.60 -1.30
CA ASP A 156 -15.79 4.53 -2.45
C ASP A 156 -15.40 5.54 -3.54
N GLY A 157 -16.11 5.52 -4.67
CA GLY A 157 -15.82 6.40 -5.80
C GLY A 157 -15.97 7.89 -5.53
N LYS A 158 -16.51 8.26 -4.36
CA LYS A 158 -16.62 9.65 -3.90
C LYS A 158 -15.59 10.02 -2.85
N GLY A 159 -14.70 9.08 -2.52
CA GLY A 159 -13.68 9.26 -1.51
C GLY A 159 -14.13 9.00 -0.08
N THR A 160 -15.33 8.45 0.12
CA THR A 160 -15.80 8.10 1.48
C THR A 160 -15.09 6.83 1.97
N VAL A 161 -14.49 6.90 3.14
CA VAL A 161 -13.74 5.80 3.76
C VAL A 161 -14.70 4.70 4.20
N LYS A 162 -14.48 3.49 3.71
CA LYS A 162 -15.23 2.27 4.05
C LYS A 162 -14.45 1.32 4.96
N TYR A 163 -13.12 1.43 4.93
CA TYR A 163 -12.19 0.66 5.75
C TYR A 163 -10.95 1.51 6.02
N ALA A 164 -10.43 1.45 7.24
CA ALA A 164 -9.20 2.13 7.62
C ALA A 164 -8.42 1.26 8.61
N HIS A 165 -7.18 0.94 8.27
CA HIS A 165 -6.26 0.20 9.13
C HIS A 165 -4.90 0.90 9.13
N TYR A 166 -4.49 1.35 10.31
CA TYR A 166 -3.16 1.88 10.57
C TYR A 166 -2.33 0.78 11.23
N ALA A 167 -1.32 0.30 10.56
CA ALA A 167 -0.50 -0.80 11.06
C ALA A 167 0.31 -0.40 12.29
N ARG A 168 0.45 -1.31 13.23
CA ARG A 168 1.25 -1.16 14.45
C ARG A 168 2.69 -1.62 14.25
N PHE A 169 2.93 -2.45 13.24
CA PHE A 169 4.23 -2.95 12.81
C PHE A 169 4.18 -3.30 11.32
N ILE A 170 5.34 -3.58 10.72
CA ILE A 170 5.45 -3.69 9.25
C ILE A 170 4.62 -4.82 8.63
N ALA A 171 4.34 -5.90 9.35
CA ALA A 171 3.52 -7.01 8.87
C ALA A 171 2.08 -7.02 9.43
N ASP A 172 1.67 -5.95 10.12
CA ASP A 172 0.32 -5.78 10.65
C ASP A 172 -0.64 -5.29 9.55
N LEU A 173 -0.94 -6.18 8.63
CA LEU A 173 -1.73 -5.89 7.45
C LEU A 173 -2.85 -6.92 7.29
N PRO A 174 -4.01 -6.53 6.75
CA PRO A 174 -5.08 -7.48 6.47
C PRO A 174 -4.64 -8.48 5.39
N PRO A 175 -5.15 -9.71 5.42
CA PRO A 175 -4.94 -10.66 4.34
C PRO A 175 -5.45 -10.13 2.99
N TYR A 176 -4.70 -10.36 1.92
CA TYR A 176 -5.06 -9.83 0.59
C TYR A 176 -6.43 -10.33 0.12
N ASP A 177 -6.74 -11.60 0.36
CA ASP A 177 -8.02 -12.19 -0.08
C ASP A 177 -9.22 -11.63 0.70
N GLU A 178 -9.04 -11.25 1.97
CA GLU A 178 -10.08 -10.54 2.73
C GLU A 178 -10.41 -9.18 2.11
N MET A 179 -9.41 -8.49 1.57
CA MET A 179 -9.63 -7.23 0.87
C MET A 179 -10.37 -7.42 -0.45
N VAL A 180 -10.11 -8.51 -1.16
CA VAL A 180 -10.91 -8.88 -2.35
C VAL A 180 -12.38 -9.10 -1.96
N GLU A 181 -12.63 -9.91 -0.93
CA GLU A 181 -13.98 -10.18 -0.42
C GLU A 181 -14.68 -8.90 0.04
N PHE A 182 -13.96 -8.02 0.73
CA PHE A 182 -14.48 -6.72 1.16
C PHE A 182 -14.94 -5.88 -0.04
N MET A 183 -14.15 -5.85 -1.12
CA MET A 183 -14.51 -5.12 -2.33
C MET A 183 -15.71 -5.75 -3.06
N GLU A 184 -15.79 -7.07 -3.09
CA GLU A 184 -16.94 -7.80 -3.63
C GLU A 184 -18.23 -7.44 -2.87
N ASP A 185 -18.16 -7.39 -1.54
CA ASP A 185 -19.29 -7.04 -0.67
C ASP A 185 -19.74 -5.59 -0.85
N LEU A 186 -18.81 -4.65 -1.03
CA LEU A 186 -19.14 -3.25 -1.33
C LEU A 186 -19.87 -3.08 -2.68
N ASN A 187 -19.64 -3.98 -3.61
CA ASN A 187 -20.22 -3.93 -4.95
C ASN A 187 -21.62 -4.59 -5.03
N LYS A 188 -22.09 -5.18 -3.97
CA LYS A 188 -23.45 -5.76 -3.85
C LYS A 188 -24.51 -4.65 -3.54
#